data_abdce529ab6612ae1ac0f0d9c80df978
#
_entry.id   abdce529ab6612ae1ac0f0d9c80df978
#
_cell.length_a   1.000
_cell.length_b   1.000
_cell.length_c   1.000
_cell.angle_alpha   90.00
_cell.angle_beta   90.00
_cell.angle_gamma   90.00
#
_symmetry.space_group_name_H-M   'P 1'
#
loop_
_entity.id
_entity.type
_entity.pdbx_description
1 polymer ?
#
loop_
_entity_poly.entity_id
_entity_poly.type
_entity_poly.pdbx_seq_one_letter_code
_entity_poly.pdbx_strand_id
1 'polypeptide(L)'
;MKLSKNNKERVYEFITTYSLEYEHDEYPRFTTNFLSQKLNMQRTNISSILNQLVNEGKLIKQKGRPVMYQYINLSEEAEQVFKKLIGYDQSLKDAVAGAKATILYPKGKPSILITAQRGCGAHYFAETVFEFAVKSGVVKNREALL
;
A
#
# COMPACT_ATOMS: atom_id res chain seq x y z
N MET A 1 9.59 29.82 -15.49
CA MET A 1 9.38 28.62 -16.33
C MET A 1 8.74 27.54 -15.46
N LYS A 2 7.44 27.29 -15.61
CA LYS A 2 6.82 26.14 -14.93
C LYS A 2 7.26 24.89 -15.67
N LEU A 3 8.15 24.10 -15.06
CA LEU A 3 8.48 22.76 -15.53
C LEU A 3 7.15 21.98 -15.66
N SER A 4 6.87 21.50 -16.85
CA SER A 4 5.73 20.64 -17.14
C SER A 4 5.84 19.41 -16.24
N LYS A 5 4.99 19.31 -15.19
CA LYS A 5 4.93 18.13 -14.32
C LYS A 5 4.69 16.90 -15.18
N ASN A 6 5.49 15.87 -14.98
CA ASN A 6 5.32 14.58 -15.63
C ASN A 6 3.90 14.03 -15.29
N ASN A 7 3.27 13.35 -16.21
CA ASN A 7 1.93 12.76 -16.02
C ASN A 7 1.86 11.88 -14.76
N LYS A 8 2.93 11.19 -14.41
CA LYS A 8 3.04 10.40 -13.19
C LYS A 8 2.96 11.27 -11.93
N GLU A 9 3.67 12.40 -11.91
CA GLU A 9 3.64 13.35 -10.79
C GLU A 9 2.24 13.97 -10.64
N ARG A 10 1.57 14.31 -11.74
CA ARG A 10 0.21 14.85 -11.72
C ARG A 10 -0.79 13.86 -11.13
N VAL A 11 -0.72 12.59 -11.52
CA VAL A 11 -1.59 11.53 -11.00
C VAL A 11 -1.34 11.31 -9.50
N TYR A 12 -0.08 11.22 -9.10
CA TYR A 12 0.29 11.01 -7.70
C TYR A 12 -0.11 12.19 -6.82
N GLU A 13 0.17 13.41 -7.23
CA GLU A 13 -0.23 14.63 -6.52
C GLU A 13 -1.75 14.73 -6.35
N PHE A 14 -2.51 14.43 -7.40
CA PHE A 14 -3.97 14.42 -7.32
C PHE A 14 -4.47 13.42 -6.27
N ILE A 15 -3.96 12.18 -6.31
CA ILE A 15 -4.35 11.12 -5.38
C ILE A 15 -3.98 11.50 -3.95
N THR A 16 -2.77 11.99 -3.71
CA THR A 16 -2.30 12.34 -2.36
C THR A 16 -3.06 13.53 -1.80
N THR A 17 -3.23 14.59 -2.57
CA THR A 17 -3.97 15.78 -2.14
C THR A 17 -5.42 15.44 -1.82
N TYR A 18 -6.09 14.72 -2.73
CA TYR A 18 -7.47 14.30 -2.52
C TYR A 18 -7.62 13.39 -1.29
N SER A 19 -6.67 12.49 -1.06
CA SER A 19 -6.68 11.57 0.08
C SER A 19 -6.42 12.28 1.42
N LEU A 20 -5.57 13.31 1.43
CA LEU A 20 -5.26 14.08 2.64
C LEU A 20 -6.37 15.08 3.00
N GLU A 21 -7.11 15.58 2.01
CA GLU A 21 -8.27 16.46 2.21
C GLU A 21 -9.55 15.70 2.59
N TYR A 22 -9.53 14.38 2.53
CA TYR A 22 -10.70 13.55 2.79
C TYR A 22 -10.93 13.36 4.30
N GLU A 23 -12.00 13.94 4.82
CA GLU A 23 -12.31 14.01 6.27
C GLU A 23 -12.94 12.73 6.86
N HIS A 24 -12.91 11.62 6.16
CA HIS A 24 -13.49 10.36 6.63
C HIS A 24 -12.43 9.43 7.24
N ASP A 25 -12.85 8.52 8.12
CA ASP A 25 -11.99 7.53 8.78
C ASP A 25 -11.26 6.56 7.83
N GLU A 26 -11.72 6.45 6.60
CA GLU A 26 -11.11 5.60 5.56
C GLU A 26 -10.59 6.44 4.40
N TYR A 27 -9.35 6.22 3.99
CA TYR A 27 -8.78 6.84 2.79
C TYR A 27 -9.58 6.48 1.53
N PRO A 28 -9.82 7.44 0.62
CA PRO A 28 -10.58 7.22 -0.60
C PRO A 28 -9.90 6.21 -1.53
N ARG A 29 -10.73 5.49 -2.27
CA ARG A 29 -10.31 4.50 -3.26
C ARG A 29 -10.56 5.01 -4.65
N PHE A 30 -9.58 4.84 -5.51
CA PHE A 30 -9.60 5.34 -6.86
C PHE A 30 -9.69 4.20 -7.87
N THR A 31 -10.53 4.37 -8.88
CA THR A 31 -10.54 3.52 -10.06
C THR A 31 -9.80 4.19 -11.22
N THR A 32 -9.29 3.40 -12.14
CA THR A 32 -8.67 3.92 -13.37
C THR A 32 -9.61 4.82 -14.15
N ASN A 33 -10.91 4.47 -14.18
CA ASN A 33 -11.93 5.24 -14.88
C ASN A 33 -12.17 6.61 -14.26
N PHE A 34 -12.29 6.66 -12.93
CA PHE A 34 -12.47 7.91 -12.18
C PHE A 34 -11.30 8.88 -12.44
N LEU A 35 -10.06 8.39 -12.32
CA LEU A 35 -8.86 9.20 -12.53
C LEU A 35 -8.71 9.64 -13.98
N SER A 36 -9.07 8.79 -14.95
CA SER A 36 -9.07 9.12 -16.36
C SER A 36 -9.99 10.30 -16.67
N GLN A 37 -11.19 10.28 -16.11
CA GLN A 37 -12.15 11.38 -16.27
C GLN A 37 -11.70 12.68 -15.57
N LYS A 38 -11.23 12.57 -14.33
CA LYS A 38 -10.82 13.74 -13.52
C LYS A 38 -9.58 14.43 -14.05
N LEU A 39 -8.62 13.67 -14.56
CA LEU A 39 -7.34 14.20 -15.06
C LEU A 39 -7.31 14.40 -16.57
N ASN A 40 -8.41 14.06 -17.27
CA ASN A 40 -8.52 14.09 -18.73
C ASN A 40 -7.35 13.38 -19.42
N MET A 41 -7.09 12.15 -18.99
CA MET A 41 -6.01 11.29 -19.48
C MET A 41 -6.56 9.95 -19.96
N GLN A 42 -5.90 9.34 -20.94
CA GLN A 42 -6.30 8.01 -21.42
C GLN A 42 -6.20 6.95 -20.33
N ARG A 43 -7.19 6.03 -20.25
CA ARG A 43 -7.24 4.95 -19.25
C ARG A 43 -5.99 4.07 -19.25
N THR A 44 -5.44 3.79 -20.42
CA THR A 44 -4.21 2.99 -20.57
C THR A 44 -3.02 3.65 -19.91
N ASN A 45 -2.87 4.97 -20.08
CA ASN A 45 -1.81 5.75 -19.44
C ASN A 45 -1.98 5.79 -17.92
N ILE A 46 -3.21 6.05 -17.44
CA ILE A 46 -3.51 6.01 -16.01
C ILE A 46 -3.22 4.63 -15.43
N SER A 47 -3.66 3.55 -16.07
CA SER A 47 -3.40 2.19 -15.59
C SER A 47 -1.91 1.86 -15.49
N SER A 48 -1.12 2.27 -16.49
CA SER A 48 0.34 2.10 -16.47
C SER A 48 0.98 2.88 -15.31
N ILE A 49 0.61 4.14 -15.13
CA ILE A 49 1.11 5.00 -14.05
C ILE A 49 0.75 4.43 -12.68
N LEU A 50 -0.50 4.00 -12.48
CA LEU A 50 -0.95 3.42 -11.21
C LEU A 50 -0.18 2.14 -10.87
N ASN A 51 0.06 1.26 -11.84
CA ASN A 51 0.86 0.07 -11.63
C ASN A 51 2.32 0.39 -11.29
N GLN A 52 2.91 1.43 -11.91
CA GLN A 52 4.24 1.91 -11.52
C GLN A 52 4.26 2.41 -10.08
N LEU A 53 3.28 3.22 -9.67
CA LEU A 53 3.17 3.73 -8.30
C LEU A 53 2.96 2.62 -7.26
N VAL A 54 2.23 1.56 -7.63
CA VAL A 54 2.09 0.35 -6.78
C VAL A 54 3.43 -0.37 -6.66
N ASN A 55 4.17 -0.55 -7.76
CA ASN A 55 5.49 -1.18 -7.75
C ASN A 55 6.52 -0.38 -6.94
N GLU A 56 6.39 0.94 -6.89
CA GLU A 56 7.20 1.84 -6.06
C GLU A 56 6.76 1.86 -4.58
N GLY A 57 5.69 1.14 -4.22
CA GLY A 57 5.15 1.10 -2.87
C GLY A 57 4.40 2.37 -2.43
N LYS A 58 4.08 3.26 -3.36
CA LYS A 58 3.39 4.53 -3.10
C LYS A 58 1.87 4.41 -3.02
N LEU A 59 1.32 3.39 -3.66
CA LEU A 59 -0.11 3.06 -3.65
C LEU A 59 -0.32 1.60 -3.35
N ILE A 60 -1.50 1.29 -2.80
CA ILE A 60 -1.97 -0.08 -2.59
C ILE A 60 -3.00 -0.41 -3.66
N LYS A 61 -2.82 -1.57 -4.29
CA LYS A 61 -3.75 -2.10 -5.29
C LYS A 61 -4.63 -3.16 -4.65
N GLN A 62 -5.94 -2.94 -4.69
CA GLN A 62 -6.93 -3.91 -4.26
C GLN A 62 -7.50 -4.63 -5.48
N LYS A 63 -7.32 -5.94 -5.51
CA LYS A 63 -7.89 -6.79 -6.57
C LYS A 63 -9.41 -6.83 -6.43
N GLY A 64 -10.12 -6.63 -7.53
CA GLY A 64 -11.58 -6.63 -7.57
C GLY A 64 -12.10 -6.22 -8.94
N ARG A 65 -13.41 -6.14 -9.07
CA ARG A 65 -14.09 -5.59 -10.25
C ARG A 65 -15.02 -4.46 -9.83
N PRO A 66 -14.60 -3.20 -10.01
CA PRO A 66 -13.34 -2.72 -10.59
C PRO A 66 -12.13 -2.88 -9.66
N VAL A 67 -10.92 -2.85 -10.24
CA VAL A 67 -9.66 -2.74 -9.49
C VAL A 67 -9.59 -1.35 -8.86
N MET A 68 -9.23 -1.29 -7.59
CA MET A 68 -9.11 -0.05 -6.83
C MET A 68 -7.67 0.21 -6.39
N TYR A 69 -7.33 1.49 -6.31
CA TYR A 69 -6.04 1.98 -5.84
C TYR A 69 -6.27 2.93 -4.67
N GLN A 70 -5.40 2.87 -3.69
CA GLN A 70 -5.54 3.65 -2.46
C GLN A 70 -4.19 4.20 -2.04
N TYR A 71 -4.18 5.48 -1.65
CA TYR A 71 -3.09 6.10 -0.94
C TYR A 71 -3.32 5.95 0.57
N ILE A 72 -2.29 5.59 1.30
CA ILE A 72 -2.32 5.54 2.76
C ILE A 72 -1.11 6.31 3.27
N ASN A 73 -1.36 7.32 4.07
CA ASN A 73 -0.31 8.08 4.73
C ASN A 73 0.23 7.28 5.91
N LEU A 74 1.28 6.50 5.68
CA LEU A 74 1.96 5.75 6.72
C LEU A 74 2.98 6.66 7.43
N SER A 75 3.15 6.46 8.75
CA SER A 75 4.27 7.07 9.46
C SER A 75 5.59 6.57 8.89
N GLU A 76 6.64 7.39 8.94
CA GLU A 76 7.98 6.96 8.53
C GLU A 76 8.43 5.68 9.24
N GLU A 77 8.07 5.55 10.52
CA GLU A 77 8.38 4.35 11.29
C GLU A 77 7.70 3.08 10.74
N ALA A 78 6.43 3.18 10.31
CA ALA A 78 5.72 2.06 9.69
C ALA A 78 6.34 1.69 8.34
N GLU A 79 6.76 2.67 7.53
CA GLU A 79 7.41 2.42 6.25
C GLU A 79 8.75 1.72 6.39
N GLN A 80 9.49 1.99 7.49
CA GLN A 80 10.81 1.41 7.74
C GLN A 80 10.76 -0.04 8.29
N VAL A 81 9.62 -0.49 8.81
CA VAL A 81 9.50 -1.78 9.52
C VAL A 81 10.06 -2.97 8.71
N PHE A 82 9.69 -3.07 7.45
CA PHE A 82 10.12 -4.20 6.62
C PHE A 82 11.55 -4.10 6.11
N LYS A 83 12.17 -2.92 6.16
CA LYS A 83 13.55 -2.73 5.69
C LYS A 83 14.61 -3.51 6.49
N LYS A 84 14.26 -3.92 7.71
CA LYS A 84 15.12 -4.79 8.53
C LYS A 84 15.19 -6.24 8.03
N LEU A 85 14.26 -6.66 7.16
CA LEU A 85 14.27 -8.00 6.58
C LEU A 85 15.27 -8.06 5.43
N ILE A 86 16.15 -9.05 5.46
CA ILE A 86 17.06 -9.33 4.35
C ILE A 86 16.23 -9.76 3.13
N GLY A 87 16.42 -9.09 2.00
CA GLY A 87 15.68 -9.37 0.76
C GLY A 87 14.26 -8.80 0.70
N TYR A 88 13.92 -7.82 1.56
CA TYR A 88 12.59 -7.21 1.60
C TYR A 88 12.16 -6.60 0.27
N ASP A 89 13.09 -6.09 -0.53
CA ASP A 89 12.89 -5.48 -1.86
C ASP A 89 13.23 -6.41 -3.03
N GLN A 90 13.63 -7.64 -2.74
CA GLN A 90 14.02 -8.67 -3.70
C GLN A 90 13.19 -9.94 -3.51
N SER A 91 13.74 -10.95 -2.83
CA SER A 91 13.08 -12.26 -2.66
C SER A 91 11.80 -12.21 -1.82
N LEU A 92 11.70 -11.27 -0.88
CA LEU A 92 10.52 -11.06 -0.03
C LEU A 92 9.59 -9.96 -0.53
N LYS A 93 9.89 -9.32 -1.65
CA LYS A 93 9.11 -8.18 -2.15
C LYS A 93 7.61 -8.46 -2.25
N ASP A 94 7.24 -9.58 -2.84
CA ASP A 94 5.82 -9.93 -3.03
C ASP A 94 5.15 -10.32 -1.70
N ALA A 95 5.87 -11.00 -0.81
CA ALA A 95 5.39 -11.33 0.52
C ALA A 95 5.17 -10.07 1.38
N VAL A 96 6.08 -9.12 1.34
CA VAL A 96 5.97 -7.82 2.01
C VAL A 96 4.82 -7.01 1.45
N ALA A 97 4.69 -6.92 0.12
CA ALA A 97 3.59 -6.21 -0.53
C ALA A 97 2.23 -6.84 -0.18
N GLY A 98 2.13 -8.16 -0.19
CA GLY A 98 0.93 -8.90 0.21
C GLY A 98 0.56 -8.67 1.68
N ALA A 99 1.54 -8.71 2.59
CA ALA A 99 1.33 -8.44 4.00
C ALA A 99 0.84 -7.01 4.26
N LYS A 100 1.49 -6.01 3.65
CA LYS A 100 1.05 -4.61 3.73
C LYS A 100 -0.38 -4.42 3.23
N ALA A 101 -0.70 -4.96 2.05
CA ALA A 101 -2.03 -4.86 1.46
C ALA A 101 -3.10 -5.53 2.34
N THR A 102 -2.77 -6.64 2.98
CA THR A 102 -3.68 -7.37 3.87
C THR A 102 -3.94 -6.61 5.16
N ILE A 103 -2.89 -6.11 5.81
CA ILE A 103 -2.99 -5.33 7.06
C ILE A 103 -3.80 -4.05 6.84
N LEU A 104 -3.54 -3.35 5.74
CA LEU A 104 -4.18 -2.08 5.42
C LEU A 104 -5.54 -2.24 4.73
N TYR A 105 -6.05 -3.47 4.60
CA TYR A 105 -7.34 -3.73 3.99
C TYR A 105 -8.49 -3.19 4.86
N PRO A 106 -9.33 -2.28 4.35
CA PRO A 106 -10.26 -1.52 5.19
C PRO A 106 -11.49 -2.32 5.63
N LYS A 107 -11.84 -3.39 4.94
CA LYS A 107 -13.05 -4.18 5.23
C LYS A 107 -12.71 -5.61 5.63
N GLY A 108 -13.05 -5.95 6.87
CA GLY A 108 -12.72 -7.24 7.43
C GLY A 108 -11.26 -7.31 7.90
N LYS A 109 -10.92 -8.35 8.59
CA LYS A 109 -9.53 -8.64 9.01
C LYS A 109 -9.13 -9.94 8.32
N PRO A 110 -8.65 -9.90 7.07
CA PRO A 110 -8.22 -11.10 6.39
C PRO A 110 -7.08 -11.75 7.15
N SER A 111 -7.12 -13.07 7.27
CA SER A 111 -6.04 -13.84 7.90
C SER A 111 -4.83 -13.93 6.97
N ILE A 112 -3.64 -13.87 7.54
CA ILE A 112 -2.38 -14.10 6.82
C ILE A 112 -1.89 -15.50 7.16
N LEU A 113 -1.73 -16.34 6.14
CA LEU A 113 -1.07 -17.63 6.25
C LEU A 113 0.37 -17.49 5.76
N ILE A 114 1.33 -17.78 6.65
CA ILE A 114 2.75 -17.77 6.32
C ILE A 114 3.23 -19.22 6.22
N THR A 115 3.68 -19.62 5.04
CA THR A 115 4.28 -20.92 4.80
C THR A 115 5.77 -20.76 4.48
N ALA A 116 6.61 -21.51 5.15
CA ALA A 116 8.06 -21.46 4.95
C ALA A 116 8.70 -22.79 5.33
N GLN A 117 9.90 -23.03 4.80
CA GLN A 117 10.73 -24.15 5.23
C GLN A 117 11.27 -23.91 6.64
N ARG A 118 11.62 -24.97 7.35
CA ARG A 118 12.23 -24.86 8.69
C ARG A 118 13.50 -24.01 8.62
N GLY A 119 13.64 -23.08 9.56
CA GLY A 119 14.81 -22.20 9.65
C GLY A 119 14.79 -20.97 8.74
N CYS A 120 13.76 -20.78 7.91
CA CYS A 120 13.65 -19.61 7.01
C CYS A 120 13.19 -18.31 7.70
N GLY A 121 13.04 -18.28 9.02
CA GLY A 121 12.66 -17.08 9.74
C GLY A 121 11.19 -16.68 9.62
N ALA A 122 10.27 -17.64 9.41
CA ALA A 122 8.84 -17.39 9.32
C ALA A 122 8.29 -16.66 10.55
N HIS A 123 8.76 -17.03 11.74
CA HIS A 123 8.38 -16.39 12.99
C HIS A 123 8.82 -14.92 13.02
N TYR A 124 10.05 -14.64 12.63
CA TYR A 124 10.58 -13.27 12.54
C TYR A 124 9.82 -12.40 11.50
N PHE A 125 9.43 -13.03 10.38
CA PHE A 125 8.56 -12.36 9.41
C PHE A 125 7.19 -12.05 10.01
N ALA A 126 6.56 -12.98 10.72
CA ALA A 126 5.27 -12.78 11.37
C ALA A 126 5.33 -11.66 12.43
N GLU A 127 6.38 -11.61 13.25
CA GLU A 127 6.60 -10.53 14.22
C GLU A 127 6.77 -9.19 13.51
N THR A 128 7.45 -9.15 12.37
CA THR A 128 7.65 -7.93 11.57
C THR A 128 6.33 -7.44 10.97
N VAL A 129 5.48 -8.36 10.48
CA VAL A 129 4.13 -8.04 9.99
C VAL A 129 3.26 -7.46 11.11
N PHE A 130 3.34 -8.04 12.30
CA PHE A 130 2.61 -7.52 13.46
C PHE A 130 3.12 -6.14 13.90
N GLU A 131 4.43 -5.94 13.95
CA GLU A 131 5.02 -4.62 14.25
C GLU A 131 4.53 -3.55 13.25
N PHE A 132 4.45 -3.92 11.97
CA PHE A 132 3.88 -3.05 10.95
C PHE A 132 2.40 -2.73 11.23
N ALA A 133 1.59 -3.71 11.62
CA ALA A 133 0.18 -3.51 11.97
C ALA A 133 0.01 -2.55 13.17
N VAL A 134 0.89 -2.64 14.16
CA VAL A 134 0.90 -1.74 15.32
C VAL A 134 1.32 -0.32 14.91
N LYS A 135 2.42 -0.18 14.18
CA LYS A 135 2.95 1.14 13.77
C LYS A 135 2.07 1.86 12.72
N SER A 136 1.32 1.10 11.92
CA SER A 136 0.34 1.66 11.00
C SER A 136 -1.00 2.03 11.67
N GLY A 137 -1.14 1.79 12.98
CA GLY A 137 -2.34 2.13 13.76
C GLY A 137 -3.53 1.18 13.55
N VAL A 138 -3.36 0.10 12.78
CA VAL A 138 -4.43 -0.89 12.54
C VAL A 138 -4.69 -1.74 13.80
N VAL A 139 -3.66 -2.01 14.57
CA VAL A 139 -3.72 -2.72 15.87
C VAL A 139 -3.36 -1.77 16.99
N LYS A 140 -4.28 -1.60 17.94
CA LYS A 140 -4.13 -0.62 19.03
C LYS A 140 -3.26 -1.08 20.21
N ASN A 141 -2.96 -2.38 20.33
CA ASN A 141 -2.24 -2.92 21.49
C ASN A 141 -1.24 -4.00 21.09
N ARG A 142 -0.06 -3.93 21.70
CA ARG A 142 0.99 -4.96 21.62
C ARG A 142 0.61 -6.31 22.28
N GLU A 143 -0.43 -6.32 23.11
CA GLU A 143 -0.87 -7.48 23.89
C GLU A 143 -1.69 -8.51 23.08
N ALA A 144 -1.98 -8.26 21.83
CA ALA A 144 -2.76 -9.16 20.97
C ALA A 144 -1.95 -10.31 20.34
N LEU A 145 -0.71 -10.54 20.78
CA LEU A 145 0.18 -11.58 20.26
C LEU A 145 0.26 -12.83 21.16
N LEU A 146 -0.62 -12.93 22.17
CA LEU A 146 -0.68 -14.11 23.04
C LEU A 146 -1.76 -15.07 22.60
#